data_76de741d95b444b1c8029360333bb9b3
#
_entry.id   76de741d95b444b1c8029360333bb9b3
#
_cell.length_a   1.000
_cell.length_b   1.000
_cell.length_c   1.000
_cell.angle_alpha   90.00
_cell.angle_beta   90.00
_cell.angle_gamma   90.00
#
_symmetry.space_group_name_H-M   'P 1'
#
loop_
_entity.id
_entity.type
_entity.pdbx_description
1 polymer ?
#
loop_
_entity_poly.entity_id
_entity_poly.type
_entity_poly.pdbx_seq_one_letter_code
_entity_poly.pdbx_strand_id
1 'polypeptide(L)' 'MSQQITINEELLNGGFEITRSYSHDEFFTCVFKSQKSNFFVELTYKESELVTAEMWCKDWTQIKPETIPMLVQFLNANNL' A
#
# COMPACT_ATOMS: atom_id res chain seq x y z
N MET A 1 2.42 0.95 -18.28
CA MET A 1 2.13 0.14 -17.10
C MET A 1 1.06 0.80 -16.26
N SER A 2 0.20 0.02 -15.63
CA SER A 2 -0.79 0.61 -14.75
C SER A 2 -0.13 1.03 -13.44
N GLN A 3 -0.67 2.06 -12.83
CA GLN A 3 -0.21 2.55 -11.52
C GLN A 3 -0.32 1.44 -10.46
N GLN A 4 -1.39 0.64 -10.52
CA GLN A 4 -1.61 -0.45 -9.58
C GLN A 4 -0.46 -1.46 -9.59
N ILE A 5 -0.02 -1.87 -10.77
CA ILE A 5 1.07 -2.86 -10.90
C ILE A 5 2.35 -2.30 -10.29
N THR A 6 2.68 -1.06 -10.62
CA THR A 6 3.91 -0.42 -10.13
C THR A 6 3.92 -0.30 -8.61
N ILE A 7 2.83 0.16 -8.03
CA ILE A 7 2.73 0.34 -6.58
C ILE A 7 2.75 -1.00 -5.86
N ASN A 8 2.02 -1.99 -6.39
CA ASN A 8 2.00 -3.32 -5.80
C ASN A 8 3.40 -3.94 -5.79
N GLU A 9 4.14 -3.81 -6.89
CA GLU A 9 5.50 -4.32 -6.97
C GLU A 9 6.43 -3.64 -5.97
N GLU A 10 6.31 -2.32 -5.81
CA GLU A 10 7.11 -1.59 -4.82
C GLU A 10 6.85 -2.10 -3.40
N LEU A 11 5.59 -2.32 -3.05
CA LEU A 11 5.26 -2.81 -1.71
C LEU A 11 5.72 -4.25 -1.50
N LEU A 12 5.49 -5.12 -2.47
CA LEU A 12 5.92 -6.52 -2.36
C LEU A 12 7.44 -6.61 -2.26
N ASN A 13 8.16 -5.86 -3.08
CA ASN A 13 9.62 -5.83 -3.03
C ASN A 13 10.13 -5.20 -1.73
N GLY A 14 9.35 -4.33 -1.12
CA GLY A 14 9.68 -3.69 0.14
C GLY A 14 9.37 -4.49 1.39
N GLY A 15 8.94 -5.76 1.23
CA GLY A 15 8.67 -6.63 2.37
C GLY A 15 7.24 -6.57 2.89
N PHE A 16 6.33 -6.03 2.10
CA PHE A 16 4.90 -6.08 2.41
C PHE A 16 4.27 -7.29 1.75
N GLU A 17 3.19 -7.79 2.31
CA GLU A 17 2.40 -8.86 1.71
C GLU A 17 0.93 -8.45 1.68
N ILE A 18 0.20 -9.00 0.71
CA ILE A 18 -1.24 -8.74 0.61
C ILE A 18 -1.94 -9.61 1.65
N THR A 19 -2.66 -8.98 2.56
CA THR A 19 -3.43 -9.71 3.58
C THR A 19 -4.90 -9.78 3.20
N ARG A 20 -5.37 -8.86 2.37
CA ARG A 20 -6.77 -8.81 1.98
C ARG A 20 -6.89 -8.04 0.67
N SER A 21 -7.79 -8.51 -0.20
CA SER A 21 -8.15 -7.77 -1.41
C SER A 21 -9.63 -8.02 -1.70
N TYR A 22 -10.32 -7.00 -2.18
CA TYR A 22 -11.73 -7.11 -2.52
C TYR A 22 -12.14 -6.04 -3.51
N SER A 23 -13.23 -6.33 -4.22
CA SER A 23 -13.82 -5.39 -5.16
C SER A 23 -15.16 -4.90 -4.61
N HIS A 24 -15.45 -3.63 -4.83
CA HIS A 24 -16.71 -3.03 -4.45
C HIS A 24 -17.11 -2.00 -5.51
N ASP A 25 -18.20 -2.27 -6.22
CA ASP A 25 -18.62 -1.49 -7.37
C ASP A 25 -17.49 -1.44 -8.41
N GLU A 26 -17.02 -0.24 -8.77
CA GLU A 26 -15.93 -0.07 -9.72
C GLU A 26 -14.56 0.09 -9.04
N PHE A 27 -14.52 -0.10 -7.72
CA PHE A 27 -13.29 0.06 -6.94
C PHE A 27 -12.69 -1.29 -6.57
N PHE A 28 -11.38 -1.32 -6.50
CA PHE A 28 -10.63 -2.49 -6.05
C PHE A 28 -9.70 -2.06 -4.91
N THR A 29 -9.79 -2.74 -3.78
CA THR A 29 -9.01 -2.40 -2.60
C THR A 29 -8.06 -3.54 -2.24
N CYS A 30 -6.81 -3.19 -1.95
CA CYS A 30 -5.80 -4.11 -1.45
C CYS A 30 -5.27 -3.61 -0.12
N VAL A 31 -5.17 -4.52 0.85
CA VAL A 31 -4.55 -4.22 2.14
C VAL A 31 -3.23 -4.97 2.23
N PHE A 32 -2.16 -4.23 2.43
CA PHE A 32 -0.82 -4.77 2.58
C PHE A 32 -0.38 -4.66 4.03
N LYS A 33 0.40 -5.63 4.49
CA LYS A 33 1.00 -5.60 5.82
C LYS A 33 2.50 -5.82 5.70
N SER A 34 3.27 -5.02 6.44
CA SER A 34 4.71 -5.24 6.55
C SER A 34 4.97 -6.57 7.26
N GLN A 35 5.90 -7.36 6.74
CA GLN A 35 6.27 -8.63 7.37
C GLN A 35 7.05 -8.43 8.67
N LYS A 36 7.63 -7.25 8.85
CA LYS A 36 8.51 -6.96 9.99
C LYS A 36 7.86 -6.14 11.10
N SER A 37 6.69 -5.57 10.85
CA SER A 37 6.06 -4.67 11.82
C SER A 37 4.55 -4.68 11.66
N ASN A 38 3.84 -4.07 12.61
CA ASN A 38 2.38 -3.87 12.52
C ASN A 38 2.07 -2.62 11.71
N PHE A 39 2.52 -2.58 10.49
CA PHE A 39 2.31 -1.46 9.60
C PHE A 39 1.48 -1.92 8.41
N PHE A 40 0.37 -1.25 8.17
CA PHE A 40 -0.55 -1.61 7.09
C PHE A 40 -0.66 -0.46 6.09
N VAL A 41 -0.85 -0.81 4.83
CA VAL A 41 -1.16 0.14 3.78
C VAL A 41 -2.40 -0.36 3.06
N GLU A 42 -3.42 0.49 2.96
CA GLU A 42 -4.64 0.18 2.22
C GLU A 42 -4.73 1.07 1.00
N LEU A 43 -4.85 0.43 -0.17
CA LEU A 43 -4.87 1.13 -1.44
C LEU A 43 -6.16 0.82 -2.17
N THR A 44 -6.85 1.86 -2.63
CA THR A 44 -8.08 1.71 -3.41
C THR A 44 -7.85 2.25 -4.81
N TYR A 45 -8.17 1.43 -5.79
CA TYR A 45 -7.98 1.73 -7.22
C TYR A 45 -9.32 1.78 -7.94
N LYS A 46 -9.36 2.60 -8.98
CA LYS A 46 -10.43 2.60 -9.96
C LYS A 46 -9.78 2.54 -11.33
N GLU A 47 -10.10 1.51 -12.12
CA GLU A 47 -9.51 1.29 -13.44
C GLU A 47 -7.98 1.29 -13.39
N SER A 48 -7.42 0.64 -12.35
CA SER A 48 -5.98 0.52 -12.11
C SER A 48 -5.28 1.83 -11.76
N GLU A 49 -6.03 2.89 -11.51
CA GLU A 49 -5.47 4.15 -11.01
C GLU A 49 -5.79 4.32 -9.54
N LEU A 50 -4.81 4.78 -8.79
CA LEU A 50 -4.95 4.96 -7.35
C LEU A 50 -5.89 6.12 -7.04
N VAL A 51 -6.94 5.83 -6.26
CA VAL A 51 -7.91 6.83 -5.83
C VAL A 51 -7.61 7.31 -4.41
N THR A 52 -7.39 6.36 -3.50
CA THR A 52 -7.06 6.69 -2.10
C THR A 52 -5.98 5.76 -1.60
N ALA A 53 -5.17 6.27 -0.69
CA ALA A 53 -4.15 5.51 0.00
C ALA A 53 -4.19 5.89 1.48
N GLU A 54 -4.15 4.88 2.34
CA GLU A 54 -4.15 5.07 3.78
C GLU A 54 -3.09 4.17 4.40
N MET A 55 -2.50 4.63 5.49
CA MET A 55 -1.58 3.81 6.25
C MET A 55 -2.04 3.71 7.70
N TRP A 56 -1.70 2.61 8.34
CA TRP A 56 -2.06 2.38 9.73
C TRP A 56 -0.82 1.94 10.52
N CYS A 57 -0.57 2.64 11.59
CA CYS A 57 0.42 2.25 12.59
C CYS A 57 -0.25 2.18 13.97
N LYS A 58 -1.03 3.19 14.30
CA LYS A 58 -1.94 3.23 15.44
C LYS A 58 -3.33 3.64 14.99
N ASP A 59 -3.41 4.54 14.03
CA ASP A 59 -4.65 5.02 13.43
C ASP A 59 -4.50 5.06 11.92
N TRP A 60 -5.63 5.00 11.20
CA TRP A 60 -5.65 5.16 9.76
C TRP A 60 -5.42 6.62 9.40
N THR A 61 -4.45 6.87 8.54
CA THR A 61 -4.09 8.20 8.08
C THR A 61 -3.99 8.19 6.56
N GLN A 62 -4.61 9.16 5.91
CA GLN A 62 -4.50 9.28 4.45
C GLN A 62 -3.09 9.69 4.07
N ILE A 63 -2.58 9.08 3.00
CA ILE A 63 -1.26 9.39 2.46
C ILE A 63 -1.40 9.68 0.97
N LYS A 64 -0.43 10.40 0.43
CA LYS A 64 -0.38 10.68 -1.00
C LYS A 64 0.32 9.54 -1.73
N PRO A 65 -0.04 9.26 -2.99
CA PRO A 65 0.63 8.21 -3.76
C PRO A 65 2.14 8.37 -3.81
N GLU A 66 2.64 9.59 -3.89
CA GLU A 66 4.07 9.88 -3.95
C GLU A 66 4.81 9.48 -2.67
N THR A 67 4.08 9.34 -1.57
CA THR A 67 4.64 8.96 -0.28
C THR A 67 5.00 7.48 -0.20
N ILE A 68 4.35 6.65 -1.02
CA ILE A 68 4.49 5.19 -0.93
C ILE A 68 5.93 4.72 -1.15
N PRO A 69 6.64 5.15 -2.21
CA PRO A 69 8.04 4.74 -2.36
C PRO A 69 8.92 5.21 -1.21
N MET A 70 8.68 6.42 -0.72
CA MET A 70 9.43 6.95 0.42
C MET A 70 9.18 6.15 1.69
N LEU A 71 7.92 5.75 1.91
CA LEU A 71 7.54 4.91 3.04
C LEU A 71 8.26 3.56 2.99
N VAL A 72 8.26 2.92 1.84
CA VAL A 72 8.93 1.63 1.65
C VAL A 72 10.42 1.76 1.95
N GLN A 73 11.07 2.80 1.42
CA GLN A 73 12.49 3.04 1.66
C GLN A 73 12.78 3.29 3.13
N PHE A 74 11.94 4.07 3.80
CA PHE A 74 12.08 4.36 5.22
C PHE A 74 12.00 3.09 6.06
N LEU A 75 11.00 2.25 5.80
CA LEU A 75 10.81 1.02 6.55
C LEU A 75 11.98 0.06 6.35
N ASN A 76 12.49 -0.06 5.13
CA ASN A 76 13.62 -0.93 4.85
C ASN A 76 14.91 -0.42 5.48
N ALA A 77 15.16 0.89 5.41
CA ALA A 77 16.36 1.49 6.00
C ALA A 77 16.42 1.32 7.52
N ASN A 78 15.26 1.24 8.17
CA ASN A 78 15.17 1.11 9.63
C ASN A 78 14.85 -0.31 10.08
N ASN A 79 14.81 -1.27 9.18
CA ASN A 79 14.45 -2.67 9.48
C ASN A 79 13.09 -2.80 10.16
N LEU A 80 12.17 -1.98 9.77
CA LEU A 80 10.82 -1.99 10.31
C LEU A 80 9.87 -2.83 9.46
#